data_fd1825c4ca3b1590e933c6deb5f05a19
#
_entry.id   fd1825c4ca3b1590e933c6deb5f05a19
#
_cell.length_a   1.000
_cell.length_b   1.000
_cell.length_c   1.000
_cell.angle_alpha   90.00
_cell.angle_beta   90.00
_cell.angle_gamma   90.00
#
_symmetry.space_group_name_H-M   'P 1'
#
loop_
_entity.id
_entity.type
_entity.pdbx_description
1 polymer ?
#
loop_
_entity_poly.entity_id
_entity_poly.type
_entity_poly.pdbx_seq_one_letter_code
_entity_poly.pdbx_strand_id
1 'polypeptide(L)'
;MNKIEIKDLYLVFGPEKQKAFRMLKERKSKNEILKATNCTVAVKNANLTIKEGEFFVIMGLSGSGKSTLLRCINRLIKPTKGQVLINGTDITAASDKELLEMRRREIAMVFQNFGLLPHRSVLSNIAFGLELQGVPKQEREKKAMKSMEIVGLKGYQNQMVGQLSGGMQQRVGLARALANDPEILLMDEAFSALDPLIRVQMQDEMLALQSKMKKTIVFITHDLSEAIKLGDRIAI
;
A
#
# COMPACT_ATOMS: atom_id res chain seq x y z
N MET A 1 18.09 8.11 6.46
CA MET A 1 18.41 6.67 6.26
C MET A 1 17.51 6.10 5.18
N ASN A 2 17.92 5.03 4.45
CA ASN A 2 17.02 4.37 3.49
C ASN A 2 16.05 3.48 4.26
N LYS A 3 14.75 3.74 4.12
CA LYS A 3 13.69 2.96 4.76
C LYS A 3 13.30 1.75 3.94
N ILE A 4 13.18 1.97 2.61
CA ILE A 4 12.82 0.90 1.65
C ILE A 4 13.83 0.97 0.50
N GLU A 5 14.39 -0.18 0.13
CA GLU A 5 15.23 -0.32 -1.07
C GLU A 5 14.70 -1.46 -1.93
N ILE A 6 14.51 -1.18 -3.20
CA ILE A 6 14.13 -2.18 -4.22
C ILE A 6 15.32 -2.30 -5.16
N LYS A 7 15.85 -3.51 -5.33
CA LYS A 7 17.03 -3.80 -6.14
C LYS A 7 16.73 -4.85 -7.20
N ASP A 8 16.91 -4.48 -8.47
CA ASP A 8 16.77 -5.36 -9.63
C ASP A 8 15.50 -6.22 -9.60
N LEU A 9 14.37 -5.61 -9.22
CA LEU A 9 13.13 -6.33 -9.00
C LEU A 9 12.43 -6.64 -10.32
N TYR A 10 12.11 -7.91 -10.49
CA TYR A 10 11.29 -8.41 -11.59
C TYR A 10 10.10 -9.19 -11.05
N LEU A 11 8.97 -9.03 -11.68
CA LEU A 11 7.81 -9.89 -11.47
C LEU A 11 7.22 -10.35 -12.78
N VAL A 12 7.19 -11.65 -12.96
CA VAL A 12 6.65 -12.34 -14.13
C VAL A 12 5.61 -13.34 -13.65
N PHE A 13 4.38 -13.24 -14.16
CA PHE A 13 3.31 -14.22 -13.97
C PHE A 13 3.27 -15.18 -15.14
N GLY A 14 2.94 -16.43 -14.88
CA GLY A 14 2.77 -17.46 -15.91
C GLY A 14 3.67 -18.67 -15.73
N PRO A 15 3.55 -19.67 -16.61
CA PRO A 15 4.21 -20.98 -16.43
C PRO A 15 5.69 -20.97 -16.83
N GLU A 16 6.07 -20.32 -17.93
CA GLU A 16 7.41 -20.40 -18.54
C GLU A 16 8.32 -19.23 -18.14
N LYS A 17 8.42 -18.93 -16.83
CA LYS A 17 9.18 -17.77 -16.33
C LYS A 17 10.63 -17.74 -16.79
N GLN A 18 11.31 -18.89 -16.84
CA GLN A 18 12.72 -18.94 -17.28
C GLN A 18 12.89 -18.53 -18.74
N LYS A 19 12.00 -18.97 -19.63
CA LYS A 19 11.99 -18.58 -21.03
C LYS A 19 11.66 -17.10 -21.19
N ALA A 20 10.67 -16.59 -20.43
CA ALA A 20 10.34 -15.17 -20.40
C ALA A 20 11.56 -14.32 -19.97
N PHE A 21 12.36 -14.75 -18.97
CA PHE A 21 13.59 -14.06 -18.58
C PHE A 21 14.67 -14.07 -19.66
N ARG A 22 14.83 -15.15 -20.41
CA ARG A 22 15.75 -15.18 -21.57
C ARG A 22 15.35 -14.13 -22.60
N MET A 23 14.07 -14.12 -22.96
CA MET A 23 13.52 -13.15 -23.92
C MET A 23 13.65 -11.70 -23.42
N LEU A 24 13.53 -11.45 -22.11
CA LEU A 24 13.80 -10.13 -21.51
C LEU A 24 15.25 -9.68 -21.69
N LYS A 25 16.22 -10.60 -21.55
CA LYS A 25 17.65 -10.33 -21.81
C LYS A 25 17.90 -10.03 -23.30
N GLU A 26 17.16 -10.69 -24.20
CA GLU A 26 17.18 -10.43 -25.63
C GLU A 26 16.40 -9.16 -26.04
N ARG A 27 15.95 -8.37 -25.06
CA ARG A 27 15.20 -7.12 -25.25
C ARG A 27 13.87 -7.28 -26.00
N LYS A 28 13.26 -8.46 -25.96
CA LYS A 28 11.93 -8.68 -26.54
C LYS A 28 10.87 -7.86 -25.81
N SER A 29 9.85 -7.45 -26.53
CA SER A 29 8.70 -6.70 -25.98
C SER A 29 7.83 -7.57 -25.07
N LYS A 30 7.05 -6.93 -24.18
CA LYS A 30 6.08 -7.64 -23.32
C LYS A 30 5.10 -8.49 -24.13
N ASN A 31 4.67 -7.99 -25.29
CA ASN A 31 3.73 -8.70 -26.17
C ASN A 31 4.36 -9.94 -26.83
N GLU A 32 5.61 -9.86 -27.29
CA GLU A 32 6.33 -11.03 -27.82
C GLU A 32 6.51 -12.11 -26.75
N ILE A 33 6.88 -11.69 -25.53
CA ILE A 33 7.03 -12.62 -24.39
C ILE A 33 5.70 -13.29 -24.05
N LEU A 34 4.62 -12.51 -23.97
CA LEU A 34 3.28 -13.05 -23.70
C LEU A 34 2.88 -14.11 -24.74
N LYS A 35 3.02 -13.80 -26.03
CA LYS A 35 2.68 -14.72 -27.12
C LYS A 35 3.52 -16.00 -27.11
N ALA A 36 4.82 -15.90 -26.81
CA ALA A 36 5.75 -17.02 -26.88
C ALA A 36 5.79 -17.90 -25.62
N THR A 37 5.35 -17.37 -24.47
CA THR A 37 5.54 -18.04 -23.16
C THR A 37 4.27 -18.10 -22.30
N ASN A 38 3.20 -17.46 -22.73
CA ASN A 38 2.00 -17.22 -21.92
C ASN A 38 2.33 -16.58 -20.55
N CYS A 39 3.41 -15.76 -20.50
CA CYS A 39 3.84 -15.04 -19.31
C CYS A 39 3.62 -13.54 -19.46
N THR A 40 3.11 -12.93 -18.39
CA THR A 40 2.95 -11.47 -18.29
C THR A 40 4.09 -10.88 -17.46
N VAL A 41 4.84 -9.95 -18.04
CA VAL A 41 5.88 -9.18 -17.34
C VAL A 41 5.23 -7.98 -16.69
N ALA A 42 4.95 -8.11 -15.39
CA ALA A 42 4.30 -7.06 -14.61
C ALA A 42 5.29 -5.98 -14.16
N VAL A 43 6.47 -6.38 -13.66
CA VAL A 43 7.56 -5.46 -13.26
C VAL A 43 8.85 -5.91 -13.94
N LYS A 44 9.60 -4.94 -14.48
CA LYS A 44 10.87 -5.17 -15.17
C LYS A 44 11.94 -4.25 -14.59
N ASN A 45 12.94 -4.85 -13.92
CA ASN A 45 14.13 -4.17 -13.42
C ASN A 45 13.83 -2.89 -12.61
N ALA A 46 12.88 -2.97 -11.65
CA ALA A 46 12.61 -1.82 -10.80
C ALA A 46 13.73 -1.65 -9.76
N ASN A 47 14.23 -0.41 -9.68
CA ASN A 47 15.24 0.03 -8.72
C ASN A 47 14.73 1.33 -8.09
N LEU A 48 14.46 1.31 -6.80
CA LEU A 48 13.92 2.46 -6.06
C LEU A 48 14.54 2.51 -4.66
N THR A 49 14.73 3.71 -4.15
CA THR A 49 15.14 3.96 -2.78
C THR A 49 14.23 5.01 -2.18
N ILE A 50 13.61 4.69 -1.04
CA ILE A 50 12.70 5.56 -0.31
C ILE A 50 13.32 5.85 1.06
N LYS A 51 13.44 7.12 1.41
CA LYS A 51 14.03 7.56 2.67
C LYS A 51 13.03 7.46 3.81
N GLU A 52 13.55 7.38 5.02
CA GLU A 52 12.72 7.44 6.22
C GLU A 52 12.00 8.79 6.31
N GLY A 53 10.71 8.75 6.64
CA GLY A 53 9.86 9.93 6.73
C GLY A 53 9.48 10.56 5.39
N GLU A 54 9.84 9.95 4.25
CA GLU A 54 9.56 10.47 2.92
C GLU A 54 8.12 10.13 2.49
N PHE A 55 7.45 11.09 1.85
CA PHE A 55 6.23 10.85 1.08
C PHE A 55 6.62 10.60 -0.39
N PHE A 56 6.76 9.33 -0.75
CA PHE A 56 7.20 8.89 -2.06
C PHE A 56 6.02 8.53 -2.94
N VAL A 57 5.91 9.13 -4.12
CA VAL A 57 4.81 8.88 -5.05
C VAL A 57 5.28 8.02 -6.22
N ILE A 58 4.50 6.99 -6.57
CA ILE A 58 4.66 6.20 -7.78
C ILE A 58 3.51 6.55 -8.73
N MET A 59 3.83 7.18 -9.85
CA MET A 59 2.88 7.62 -10.85
C MET A 59 3.03 6.82 -12.15
N GLY A 60 2.01 6.77 -12.98
CA GLY A 60 2.06 6.15 -14.31
C GLY A 60 0.71 5.65 -14.79
N LEU A 61 0.65 5.19 -16.04
CA LEU A 61 -0.58 4.73 -16.69
C LEU A 61 -1.19 3.50 -16.00
N SER A 62 -2.50 3.31 -16.16
CA SER A 62 -3.17 2.09 -15.73
C SER A 62 -2.51 0.86 -16.36
N GLY A 63 -2.36 -0.22 -15.58
CA GLY A 63 -1.70 -1.45 -16.06
C GLY A 63 -0.17 -1.39 -16.14
N SER A 64 0.51 -0.29 -15.75
CA SER A 64 1.98 -0.21 -15.79
C SER A 64 2.70 -1.06 -14.72
N GLY A 65 1.96 -1.62 -13.76
CA GLY A 65 2.52 -2.51 -12.72
C GLY A 65 2.71 -1.85 -11.35
N LYS A 66 2.26 -0.62 -11.13
CA LYS A 66 2.40 0.15 -9.86
C LYS A 66 1.86 -0.60 -8.63
N SER A 67 0.59 -0.97 -8.67
CA SER A 67 -0.05 -1.72 -7.57
C SER A 67 0.63 -3.07 -7.33
N THR A 68 1.13 -3.69 -8.39
CA THR A 68 1.89 -4.93 -8.33
C THR A 68 3.25 -4.71 -7.63
N LEU A 69 3.96 -3.62 -7.98
CA LEU A 69 5.20 -3.23 -7.32
C LEU A 69 4.97 -2.93 -5.83
N LEU A 70 3.90 -2.17 -5.50
CA LEU A 70 3.54 -1.87 -4.11
C LEU A 70 3.30 -3.14 -3.29
N ARG A 71 2.63 -4.14 -3.89
CA ARG A 71 2.39 -5.44 -3.25
C ARG A 71 3.64 -6.31 -3.13
N CYS A 72 4.71 -6.01 -3.85
CA CYS A 72 6.01 -6.61 -3.61
C CYS A 72 6.70 -6.00 -2.39
N ILE A 73 6.48 -4.71 -2.10
CA ILE A 73 7.09 -4.02 -0.94
C ILE A 73 6.65 -4.65 0.40
N ASN A 74 5.40 -5.07 0.53
CA ASN A 74 4.91 -5.79 1.73
C ASN A 74 4.89 -7.30 1.56
N ARG A 75 5.49 -7.81 0.48
CA ARG A 75 5.60 -9.23 0.17
C ARG A 75 4.22 -9.96 0.10
N LEU A 76 3.12 -9.24 -0.22
CA LEU A 76 1.84 -9.84 -0.62
C LEU A 76 1.99 -10.60 -1.93
N ILE A 77 2.88 -10.11 -2.80
CA ILE A 77 3.31 -10.82 -4.01
C ILE A 77 4.82 -11.04 -3.92
N LYS A 78 5.25 -12.30 -4.02
CA LYS A 78 6.66 -12.64 -4.04
C LYS A 78 7.26 -12.25 -5.40
N PRO A 79 8.28 -11.39 -5.48
CA PRO A 79 8.96 -11.07 -6.72
C PRO A 79 9.59 -12.34 -7.32
N THR A 80 9.71 -12.38 -8.64
CA THR A 80 10.32 -13.52 -9.32
C THR A 80 11.86 -13.44 -9.23
N LYS A 81 12.40 -12.20 -9.20
CA LYS A 81 13.84 -11.92 -9.02
C LYS A 81 14.02 -10.54 -8.40
N GLY A 82 15.18 -10.31 -7.81
CA GLY A 82 15.54 -9.07 -7.13
C GLY A 82 15.22 -9.10 -5.65
N GLN A 83 15.41 -7.98 -4.98
CA GLN A 83 15.29 -7.86 -3.54
C GLN A 83 14.45 -6.65 -3.15
N VAL A 84 13.78 -6.77 -2.02
CA VAL A 84 13.16 -5.66 -1.30
C VAL A 84 13.73 -5.66 0.10
N LEU A 85 14.40 -4.58 0.48
CA LEU A 85 14.92 -4.39 1.82
C LEU A 85 14.06 -3.36 2.55
N ILE A 86 13.72 -3.65 3.80
CA ILE A 86 13.05 -2.73 4.72
C ILE A 86 13.94 -2.62 5.96
N ASN A 87 14.33 -1.40 6.33
CA ASN A 87 15.30 -1.16 7.40
C ASN A 87 16.60 -1.98 7.21
N GLY A 88 17.04 -2.20 5.96
CA GLY A 88 18.20 -3.03 5.62
C GLY A 88 17.96 -4.54 5.64
N THR A 89 16.80 -5.03 6.09
CA THR A 89 16.45 -6.45 6.12
C THR A 89 15.78 -6.88 4.82
N ASP A 90 16.31 -7.93 4.16
CA ASP A 90 15.75 -8.49 2.93
C ASP A 90 14.45 -9.28 3.22
N ILE A 91 13.31 -8.69 2.89
CA ILE A 91 12.02 -9.31 3.10
C ILE A 91 11.64 -10.33 2.00
N THR A 92 12.37 -10.38 0.89
CA THR A 92 12.10 -11.36 -0.17
C THR A 92 12.47 -12.78 0.27
N ALA A 93 13.45 -12.89 1.15
CA ALA A 93 13.91 -14.14 1.76
C ALA A 93 13.28 -14.43 3.14
N ALA A 94 12.54 -13.48 3.71
CA ALA A 94 11.93 -13.62 5.04
C ALA A 94 10.94 -14.79 5.12
N SER A 95 10.89 -15.43 6.27
CA SER A 95 9.93 -16.47 6.60
C SER A 95 8.51 -15.89 6.75
N ASP A 96 7.49 -16.75 6.66
CA ASP A 96 6.10 -16.33 6.83
C ASP A 96 5.82 -15.74 8.22
N LYS A 97 6.53 -16.20 9.26
CA LYS A 97 6.43 -15.68 10.64
C LYS A 97 6.97 -14.23 10.72
N GLU A 98 8.15 -13.99 10.14
CA GLU A 98 8.75 -12.64 10.09
C GLU A 98 7.88 -11.67 9.30
N LEU A 99 7.36 -12.11 8.14
CA LEU A 99 6.44 -11.30 7.33
C LEU A 99 5.14 -10.99 8.07
N LEU A 100 4.62 -11.93 8.84
CA LEU A 100 3.42 -11.72 9.64
C LEU A 100 3.64 -10.64 10.71
N GLU A 101 4.75 -10.70 11.44
CA GLU A 101 5.08 -9.71 12.47
C GLU A 101 5.32 -8.31 11.85
N MET A 102 6.04 -8.24 10.73
CA MET A 102 6.26 -6.99 10.00
C MET A 102 4.93 -6.35 9.56
N ARG A 103 4.01 -7.14 8.97
CA ARG A 103 2.69 -6.66 8.53
C ARG A 103 1.77 -6.29 9.70
N ARG A 104 1.98 -6.86 10.87
CA ARG A 104 1.22 -6.51 12.08
C ARG A 104 1.65 -5.19 12.67
N ARG A 105 2.96 -4.86 12.62
CA ARG A 105 3.53 -3.77 13.42
C ARG A 105 4.13 -2.64 12.60
N GLU A 106 4.80 -2.95 11.49
CA GLU A 106 5.65 -1.99 10.80
C GLU A 106 4.99 -1.42 9.54
N ILE A 107 4.20 -2.23 8.83
CA ILE A 107 3.65 -1.87 7.52
C ILE A 107 2.14 -1.97 7.53
N ALA A 108 1.46 -0.90 7.14
CA ALA A 108 0.04 -0.97 6.82
C ALA A 108 -0.20 -0.68 5.33
N MET A 109 -1.32 -1.18 4.80
CA MET A 109 -1.70 -0.95 3.42
C MET A 109 -3.16 -0.52 3.30
N VAL A 110 -3.38 0.56 2.55
CA VAL A 110 -4.69 0.99 2.08
C VAL A 110 -4.87 0.48 0.65
N PHE A 111 -5.89 -0.35 0.45
CA PHE A 111 -6.18 -0.98 -0.84
C PHE A 111 -7.14 -0.15 -1.68
N GLN A 112 -6.98 -0.17 -2.99
CA GLN A 112 -7.89 0.45 -3.96
C GLN A 112 -9.36 -0.03 -3.78
N ASN A 113 -9.56 -1.32 -3.52
CA ASN A 113 -10.88 -1.93 -3.27
C ASN A 113 -11.20 -2.06 -1.78
N PHE A 114 -10.75 -1.13 -0.95
CA PHE A 114 -10.99 -0.98 0.50
C PHE A 114 -10.60 -2.18 1.36
N GLY A 115 -10.86 -3.42 0.92
CA GLY A 115 -10.57 -4.67 1.65
C GLY A 115 -11.23 -4.72 3.03
N LEU A 116 -12.43 -4.17 3.16
CA LEU A 116 -13.17 -4.14 4.42
C LEU A 116 -13.86 -5.49 4.69
N LEU A 117 -14.07 -5.79 5.97
CA LEU A 117 -14.77 -6.98 6.43
C LEU A 117 -16.28 -6.67 6.48
N PRO A 118 -17.10 -7.24 5.57
CA PRO A 118 -18.48 -6.80 5.37
C PRO A 118 -19.40 -7.13 6.56
N HIS A 119 -19.04 -8.12 7.35
CA HIS A 119 -19.78 -8.57 8.53
C HIS A 119 -19.35 -7.88 9.83
N ARG A 120 -18.52 -6.84 9.74
CA ARG A 120 -18.06 -6.06 10.89
C ARG A 120 -18.51 -4.61 10.79
N SER A 121 -18.75 -3.98 11.95
CA SER A 121 -18.99 -2.54 12.03
C SER A 121 -17.77 -1.73 11.64
N VAL A 122 -17.96 -0.43 11.44
CA VAL A 122 -16.88 0.54 11.17
C VAL A 122 -15.79 0.45 12.24
N LEU A 123 -16.16 0.57 13.52
CA LEU A 123 -15.21 0.49 14.62
C LEU A 123 -14.45 -0.84 14.65
N SER A 124 -15.17 -1.95 14.46
CA SER A 124 -14.57 -3.29 14.45
C SER A 124 -13.65 -3.52 13.26
N ASN A 125 -13.93 -2.91 12.10
CA ASN A 125 -13.02 -2.92 10.95
C ASN A 125 -11.72 -2.17 11.26
N ILE A 126 -11.83 -0.97 11.83
CA ILE A 126 -10.68 -0.14 12.16
C ILE A 126 -9.82 -0.79 13.24
N ALA A 127 -10.45 -1.38 14.26
CA ALA A 127 -9.77 -2.07 15.35
C ALA A 127 -9.15 -3.43 14.95
N PHE A 128 -9.44 -3.95 13.76
CA PHE A 128 -9.10 -5.33 13.37
C PHE A 128 -7.60 -5.63 13.41
N GLY A 129 -6.75 -4.72 12.94
CA GLY A 129 -5.30 -4.91 12.98
C GLY A 129 -4.77 -5.00 14.43
N LEU A 130 -5.30 -4.18 15.33
CA LEU A 130 -4.97 -4.21 16.75
C LEU A 130 -5.49 -5.48 17.44
N GLU A 131 -6.65 -6.00 17.00
CA GLU A 131 -7.16 -7.30 17.45
C GLU A 131 -6.20 -8.44 17.11
N LEU A 132 -5.67 -8.46 15.90
CA LEU A 132 -4.67 -9.45 15.46
C LEU A 132 -3.33 -9.32 16.19
N GLN A 133 -3.03 -8.14 16.75
CA GLN A 133 -1.87 -7.91 17.62
C GLN A 133 -2.11 -8.35 19.06
N GLY A 134 -3.32 -8.76 19.44
CA GLY A 134 -3.69 -9.14 20.80
C GLY A 134 -3.93 -7.96 21.72
N VAL A 135 -4.12 -6.73 21.19
CA VAL A 135 -4.42 -5.55 22.02
C VAL A 135 -5.77 -5.70 22.72
N PRO A 136 -5.87 -5.43 24.04
CA PRO A 136 -7.11 -5.52 24.80
C PRO A 136 -8.24 -4.70 24.17
N LYS A 137 -9.49 -5.18 24.28
CA LYS A 137 -10.66 -4.59 23.60
C LYS A 137 -10.80 -3.09 23.87
N GLN A 138 -10.73 -2.68 25.12
CA GLN A 138 -10.90 -1.29 25.51
C GLN A 138 -9.84 -0.37 24.89
N GLU A 139 -8.59 -0.82 24.84
CA GLU A 139 -7.47 -0.05 24.28
C GLU A 139 -7.59 0.04 22.74
N ARG A 140 -7.88 -1.09 22.07
CA ARG A 140 -8.01 -1.09 20.61
C ARG A 140 -9.19 -0.25 20.13
N GLU A 141 -10.32 -0.26 20.84
CA GLU A 141 -11.46 0.59 20.51
C GLU A 141 -11.15 2.07 20.72
N LYS A 142 -10.41 2.44 21.77
CA LYS A 142 -9.92 3.81 21.97
C LYS A 142 -9.02 4.29 20.83
N LYS A 143 -8.07 3.47 20.40
CA LYS A 143 -7.18 3.78 19.25
C LYS A 143 -7.98 3.88 17.95
N ALA A 144 -8.93 2.96 17.73
CA ALA A 144 -9.77 2.97 16.55
C ALA A 144 -10.67 4.23 16.49
N MET A 145 -11.27 4.64 17.62
CA MET A 145 -12.05 5.89 17.70
C MET A 145 -11.22 7.11 17.36
N LYS A 146 -9.99 7.20 17.85
CA LYS A 146 -9.08 8.29 17.48
C LYS A 146 -8.79 8.33 15.98
N SER A 147 -8.58 7.17 15.36
CA SER A 147 -8.36 7.09 13.91
C SER A 147 -9.62 7.42 13.12
N MET A 148 -10.82 7.10 13.65
CA MET A 148 -12.09 7.53 13.06
C MET A 148 -12.26 9.05 13.05
N GLU A 149 -11.86 9.73 14.12
CA GLU A 149 -11.92 11.20 14.20
C GLU A 149 -11.03 11.85 13.16
N ILE A 150 -9.81 11.31 12.95
CA ILE A 150 -8.85 11.80 11.95
C ILE A 150 -9.46 11.78 10.54
N VAL A 151 -10.24 10.75 10.21
CA VAL A 151 -10.83 10.60 8.86
C VAL A 151 -12.29 11.12 8.78
N GLY A 152 -12.76 11.87 9.77
CA GLY A 152 -14.10 12.46 9.78
C GLY A 152 -15.25 11.46 9.81
N LEU A 153 -15.07 10.30 10.47
CA LEU A 153 -16.11 9.26 10.61
C LEU A 153 -16.72 9.18 12.02
N LYS A 154 -16.56 10.23 12.82
CA LYS A 154 -17.18 10.31 14.17
C LYS A 154 -18.70 10.13 14.07
N GLY A 155 -19.26 9.26 14.90
CA GLY A 155 -20.70 8.95 14.92
C GLY A 155 -21.09 7.70 14.12
N TYR A 156 -20.19 7.15 13.29
CA TYR A 156 -20.47 5.99 12.44
C TYR A 156 -19.95 4.65 13.01
N GLN A 157 -19.49 4.62 14.27
CA GLN A 157 -18.80 3.48 14.88
C GLN A 157 -19.57 2.17 14.83
N ASN A 158 -20.88 2.22 14.97
CA ASN A 158 -21.76 1.04 15.03
C ASN A 158 -22.35 0.64 13.68
N GLN A 159 -22.19 1.46 12.64
CA GLN A 159 -22.72 1.14 11.31
C GLN A 159 -21.95 0.01 10.66
N MET A 160 -22.65 -0.79 9.87
CA MET A 160 -22.04 -1.82 9.04
C MET A 160 -21.41 -1.16 7.80
N VAL A 161 -20.24 -1.65 7.38
CA VAL A 161 -19.52 -1.03 6.25
C VAL A 161 -20.30 -1.06 4.93
N GLY A 162 -21.20 -2.02 4.75
CA GLY A 162 -22.10 -2.09 3.58
C GLY A 162 -23.16 -0.99 3.52
N GLN A 163 -23.38 -0.24 4.61
CA GLN A 163 -24.30 0.89 4.67
C GLN A 163 -23.65 2.22 4.30
N LEU A 164 -22.32 2.21 4.06
CA LEU A 164 -21.53 3.40 3.79
C LEU A 164 -21.38 3.65 2.30
N SER A 165 -21.25 4.93 1.90
CA SER A 165 -20.82 5.28 0.55
C SER A 165 -19.39 4.78 0.27
N GLY A 166 -18.99 4.66 -1.01
CA GLY A 166 -17.65 4.25 -1.39
C GLY A 166 -16.54 5.12 -0.77
N GLY A 167 -16.75 6.44 -0.75
CA GLY A 167 -15.81 7.37 -0.11
C GLY A 167 -15.72 7.18 1.42
N MET A 168 -16.82 6.86 2.10
CA MET A 168 -16.78 6.53 3.53
C MET A 168 -16.07 5.20 3.77
N GLN A 169 -16.30 4.19 2.93
CA GLN A 169 -15.58 2.91 3.02
C GLN A 169 -14.08 3.11 2.84
N GLN A 170 -13.67 3.97 1.92
CA GLN A 170 -12.27 4.32 1.72
C GLN A 170 -11.64 4.96 2.96
N ARG A 171 -12.37 5.89 3.61
CA ARG A 171 -11.94 6.48 4.89
C ARG A 171 -11.87 5.46 6.02
N VAL A 172 -12.74 4.45 6.06
CA VAL A 172 -12.62 3.32 7.01
C VAL A 172 -11.33 2.54 6.76
N GLY A 173 -11.00 2.27 5.50
CA GLY A 173 -9.74 1.60 5.12
C GLY A 173 -8.50 2.38 5.56
N LEU A 174 -8.51 3.69 5.37
CA LEU A 174 -7.44 4.59 5.83
C LEU A 174 -7.34 4.61 7.36
N ALA A 175 -8.46 4.79 8.06
CA ALA A 175 -8.48 4.77 9.53
C ALA A 175 -7.96 3.44 10.10
N ARG A 176 -8.30 2.30 9.48
CA ARG A 176 -7.80 0.98 9.85
C ARG A 176 -6.27 0.88 9.71
N ALA A 177 -5.72 1.45 8.65
CA ALA A 177 -4.28 1.48 8.46
C ALA A 177 -3.58 2.36 9.51
N LEU A 178 -4.15 3.54 9.81
CA LEU A 178 -3.62 4.48 10.79
C LEU A 178 -3.73 3.99 12.24
N ALA A 179 -4.77 3.19 12.58
CA ALA A 179 -4.99 2.71 13.94
C ALA A 179 -3.84 1.84 14.48
N ASN A 180 -3.13 1.15 13.60
CA ASN A 180 -1.97 0.32 13.95
C ASN A 180 -0.68 1.14 14.19
N ASP A 181 -0.70 2.44 13.94
CA ASP A 181 0.46 3.34 14.04
C ASP A 181 1.73 2.80 13.31
N PRO A 182 1.62 2.40 12.03
CA PRO A 182 2.72 1.78 11.31
C PRO A 182 3.85 2.77 11.03
N GLU A 183 5.08 2.28 10.82
CA GLU A 183 6.21 3.09 10.34
C GLU A 183 6.12 3.37 8.83
N ILE A 184 5.57 2.41 8.09
CA ILE A 184 5.42 2.46 6.62
C ILE A 184 3.94 2.35 6.26
N LEU A 185 3.44 3.29 5.49
CA LEU A 185 2.09 3.30 4.95
C LEU A 185 2.13 3.16 3.44
N LEU A 186 1.60 2.05 2.94
CA LEU A 186 1.46 1.79 1.51
C LEU A 186 0.04 2.15 1.07
N MET A 187 -0.13 2.99 0.05
CA MET A 187 -1.42 3.50 -0.38
C MET A 187 -1.61 3.26 -1.88
N ASP A 188 -2.54 2.39 -2.24
CA ASP A 188 -2.86 2.03 -3.63
C ASP A 188 -4.11 2.80 -4.08
N GLU A 189 -3.93 3.94 -4.76
CA GLU A 189 -4.99 4.85 -5.24
C GLU A 189 -6.02 5.21 -4.14
N ALA A 190 -5.52 5.53 -2.94
CA ALA A 190 -6.32 5.63 -1.72
C ALA A 190 -7.33 6.79 -1.69
N PHE A 191 -7.32 7.69 -2.67
CA PHE A 191 -8.25 8.80 -2.77
C PHE A 191 -9.15 8.75 -4.02
N SER A 192 -9.02 7.70 -4.84
CA SER A 192 -9.70 7.61 -6.14
C SER A 192 -11.23 7.57 -6.05
N ALA A 193 -11.80 7.00 -4.98
CA ALA A 193 -13.24 6.89 -4.77
C ALA A 193 -13.85 8.07 -3.97
N LEU A 194 -13.04 9.07 -3.61
CA LEU A 194 -13.51 10.26 -2.91
C LEU A 194 -14.03 11.32 -3.89
N ASP A 195 -15.07 12.04 -3.49
CA ASP A 195 -15.47 13.25 -4.18
C ASP A 195 -14.37 14.34 -4.08
N PRO A 196 -14.33 15.31 -5.01
CA PRO A 196 -13.23 16.26 -5.10
C PRO A 196 -12.97 17.05 -3.82
N LEU A 197 -14.01 17.48 -3.10
CA LEU A 197 -13.87 18.28 -1.88
C LEU A 197 -13.26 17.45 -0.74
N ILE A 198 -13.81 16.25 -0.51
CA ILE A 198 -13.30 15.34 0.53
C ILE A 198 -11.90 14.85 0.18
N ARG A 199 -11.59 14.65 -1.10
CA ARG A 199 -10.23 14.29 -1.56
C ARG A 199 -9.20 15.34 -1.14
N VAL A 200 -9.48 16.62 -1.42
CA VAL A 200 -8.60 17.72 -1.02
C VAL A 200 -8.41 17.75 0.50
N GLN A 201 -9.50 17.63 1.26
CA GLN A 201 -9.45 17.60 2.72
C GLN A 201 -8.58 16.44 3.23
N MET A 202 -8.77 15.23 2.69
CA MET A 202 -7.99 14.05 3.09
C MET A 202 -6.50 14.18 2.75
N GLN A 203 -6.18 14.80 1.62
CA GLN A 203 -4.80 15.11 1.26
C GLN A 203 -4.16 16.08 2.27
N ASP A 204 -4.87 17.14 2.66
CA ASP A 204 -4.38 18.12 3.65
C ASP A 204 -4.18 17.48 5.03
N GLU A 205 -5.11 16.60 5.43
CA GLU A 205 -4.98 15.83 6.68
C GLU A 205 -3.79 14.85 6.64
N MET A 206 -3.54 14.21 5.49
CA MET A 206 -2.36 13.33 5.33
C MET A 206 -1.05 14.11 5.40
N LEU A 207 -0.96 15.29 4.81
CA LEU A 207 0.20 16.17 4.93
C LEU A 207 0.42 16.64 6.38
N ALA A 208 -0.66 17.01 7.08
CA ALA A 208 -0.60 17.38 8.49
C ALA A 208 -0.17 16.22 9.39
N LEU A 209 -0.63 15.00 9.11
CA LEU A 209 -0.17 13.78 9.79
C LEU A 209 1.30 13.50 9.51
N GLN A 210 1.70 13.58 8.24
CA GLN A 210 3.07 13.34 7.82
C GLN A 210 4.05 14.30 8.51
N SER A 211 3.73 15.59 8.56
CA SER A 211 4.58 16.59 9.22
C SER A 211 4.79 16.33 10.72
N LYS A 212 3.77 15.78 11.40
CA LYS A 212 3.80 15.46 12.84
C LYS A 212 4.44 14.12 13.15
N MET A 213 4.15 13.09 12.35
CA MET A 213 4.49 11.70 12.67
C MET A 213 5.70 11.19 11.91
N LYS A 214 6.14 11.88 10.86
CA LYS A 214 7.28 11.53 9.99
C LYS A 214 7.22 10.09 9.50
N LYS A 215 6.03 9.59 9.17
CA LYS A 215 5.83 8.24 8.62
C LYS A 215 6.37 8.16 7.20
N THR A 216 6.93 7.03 6.82
CA THR A 216 7.30 6.78 5.43
C THR A 216 6.06 6.36 4.66
N ILE A 217 5.71 7.09 3.62
CA ILE A 217 4.50 6.85 2.81
C ILE A 217 4.90 6.51 1.39
N VAL A 218 4.34 5.42 0.85
CA VAL A 218 4.45 5.08 -0.58
C VAL A 218 3.06 5.15 -1.17
N PHE A 219 2.83 6.12 -2.02
CA PHE A 219 1.52 6.44 -2.57
C PHE A 219 1.47 6.23 -4.08
N ILE A 220 0.49 5.47 -4.54
CA ILE A 220 0.20 5.30 -5.96
C ILE A 220 -0.94 6.21 -6.35
N THR A 221 -0.73 6.97 -7.39
CA THR A 221 -1.79 7.74 -8.06
C THR A 221 -1.57 7.81 -9.57
N HIS A 222 -2.62 8.10 -10.30
CA HIS A 222 -2.58 8.48 -11.72
C HIS A 222 -2.86 10.00 -11.90
N ASP A 223 -3.14 10.72 -10.82
CA ASP A 223 -3.42 12.15 -10.81
C ASP A 223 -2.14 12.95 -10.52
N LEU A 224 -1.74 13.79 -11.49
CA LEU A 224 -0.54 14.61 -11.39
C LEU A 224 -0.65 15.65 -10.25
N SER A 225 -1.84 16.21 -10.03
CA SER A 225 -2.07 17.20 -8.97
C SER A 225 -1.86 16.58 -7.59
N GLU A 226 -2.33 15.35 -7.37
CA GLU A 226 -2.05 14.59 -6.14
C GLU A 226 -0.55 14.34 -5.97
N ALA A 227 0.12 13.91 -7.05
CA ALA A 227 1.53 13.60 -7.00
C ALA A 227 2.38 14.82 -6.62
N ILE A 228 2.10 15.97 -7.22
CA ILE A 228 2.81 17.24 -6.94
C ILE A 228 2.49 17.76 -5.53
N LYS A 229 1.23 17.65 -5.09
CA LYS A 229 0.80 18.15 -3.79
C LYS A 229 1.38 17.36 -2.63
N LEU A 230 1.45 16.03 -2.78
CA LEU A 230 1.76 15.12 -1.67
C LEU A 230 3.22 14.67 -1.66
N GLY A 231 3.86 14.54 -2.83
CA GLY A 231 5.13 13.83 -2.95
C GLY A 231 6.34 14.72 -2.69
N ASP A 232 7.23 14.25 -1.82
CA ASP A 232 8.61 14.78 -1.73
C ASP A 232 9.41 14.39 -2.97
N ARG A 233 9.15 13.17 -3.50
CA ARG A 233 9.72 12.65 -4.74
C ARG A 233 8.70 11.81 -5.50
N ILE A 234 8.81 11.83 -6.83
CA ILE A 234 7.91 11.13 -7.74
C ILE A 234 8.74 10.22 -8.65
N ALA A 235 8.33 8.94 -8.73
CA ALA A 235 8.79 8.00 -9.74
C ALA A 235 7.70 7.81 -10.80
N ILE A 236 8.08 7.77 -12.08
CA ILE A 236 7.17 7.60 -13.22
C ILE A 236 7.49 6.30 -13.94
#